data_14aa91dfc0efeba81dbf924d97a522a1
#
_entry.id   14aa91dfc0efeba81dbf924d97a522a1
#
_cell.length_a   1.000
_cell.length_b   1.000
_cell.length_c   1.000
_cell.angle_alpha   90.00
_cell.angle_beta   90.00
_cell.angle_gamma   90.00
#
_symmetry.space_group_name_H-M   'P 1'
#
loop_
_entity.id
_entity.type
_entity.pdbx_description
1 polymer ?
#
loop_
_entity_poly.entity_id
_entity_poly.type
_entity_poly.pdbx_seq_one_letter_code
_entity_poly.pdbx_strand_id
1 'polypeptide(L)'
;MLEGKTVLLGVTGSIAAYKIAYLASALKKRHADVHVLMTRNATNFINPITFESLTGNKCLVDTFDRNFQFQVEHVSIAKKADVVMIAPASANVIGKLAHGIADDMLTTTIMACKCKKFISPAMNTNMFENPVVQDNLKILKHYGYEVIAPASGYLACGDTGAGKMPEPETLLAYIEREIAWEKDLAGKKILVTAGPTQEAIDPVRYITNHSSGKMGYAIAKVAMLRGADVTLVSGRTAIEPPLFVKTVPVVTARDMYEAVTSVSDEQDVIIKAAAVADYRPACVSSEKVKKSEGQMSIELERTDDILKYLGEHKRPGQFLCGFSMETQNMLSNSRAKLTKKNLDMVAANNVKTEGAGFQGDTNVLTLITQDEEVSLPLMSKEDAAAKILDKILMLYPK
;
A
#
# COMPACT_ATOMS: atom_id res chain seq x y z
N MET A 1 9.55 -10.17 -2.37
CA MET A 1 8.49 -9.72 -1.42
C MET A 1 7.61 -10.87 -0.96
N LEU A 2 7.20 -11.81 -1.84
CA LEU A 2 6.38 -12.99 -1.49
C LEU A 2 7.13 -14.33 -1.64
N GLU A 3 8.45 -14.32 -1.63
CA GLU A 3 9.27 -15.52 -1.70
C GLU A 3 9.00 -16.44 -0.51
N GLY A 4 8.81 -17.73 -0.76
CA GLY A 4 8.44 -18.72 0.27
C GLY A 4 6.99 -18.66 0.75
N LYS A 5 6.15 -17.76 0.19
CA LYS A 5 4.73 -17.66 0.51
C LYS A 5 3.87 -18.40 -0.50
N THR A 6 2.90 -19.16 -0.01
CA THR A 6 1.95 -19.92 -0.82
C THR A 6 0.58 -19.20 -0.85
N VAL A 7 0.15 -18.82 -2.04
CA VAL A 7 -1.15 -18.18 -2.30
C VAL A 7 -2.09 -19.15 -2.99
N LEU A 8 -3.26 -19.34 -2.42
CA LEU A 8 -4.31 -20.17 -2.99
C LEU A 8 -5.40 -19.30 -3.60
N LEU A 9 -5.59 -19.40 -4.91
CA LEU A 9 -6.62 -18.69 -5.66
C LEU A 9 -7.80 -19.60 -5.93
N GLY A 10 -8.98 -19.23 -5.46
CA GLY A 10 -10.25 -19.90 -5.74
C GLY A 10 -11.02 -19.16 -6.83
N VAL A 11 -11.13 -19.77 -8.03
CA VAL A 11 -11.79 -19.16 -9.18
C VAL A 11 -13.14 -19.81 -9.42
N THR A 12 -14.21 -18.99 -9.46
CA THR A 12 -15.58 -19.48 -9.61
C THR A 12 -16.21 -19.00 -10.92
N GLY A 13 -17.41 -19.51 -11.25
CA GLY A 13 -18.09 -19.25 -12.51
C GLY A 13 -18.60 -17.81 -12.66
N SER A 14 -17.76 -16.94 -13.17
CA SER A 14 -18.08 -15.55 -13.51
C SER A 14 -17.20 -15.09 -14.67
N ILE A 15 -17.72 -14.19 -15.50
CA ILE A 15 -16.95 -13.55 -16.58
C ILE A 15 -15.68 -12.90 -16.04
N ALA A 16 -15.67 -12.39 -14.80
CA ALA A 16 -14.49 -11.78 -14.19
C ALA A 16 -13.31 -12.75 -13.94
N ALA A 17 -13.47 -14.05 -14.19
CA ALA A 17 -12.41 -15.05 -14.03
C ALA A 17 -11.14 -14.72 -14.85
N TYR A 18 -11.27 -14.09 -16.03
CA TYR A 18 -10.12 -13.68 -16.85
C TYR A 18 -9.16 -12.74 -16.12
N LYS A 19 -9.66 -11.91 -15.20
CA LYS A 19 -8.83 -10.97 -14.42
C LYS A 19 -7.89 -11.69 -13.46
N ILE A 20 -8.25 -12.91 -13.04
CA ILE A 20 -7.44 -13.68 -12.10
C ILE A 20 -6.15 -14.21 -12.75
N ALA A 21 -6.13 -14.34 -14.08
CA ALA A 21 -4.89 -14.61 -14.80
C ALA A 21 -3.84 -13.49 -14.61
N TYR A 22 -4.28 -12.23 -14.60
CA TYR A 22 -3.41 -11.10 -14.29
C TYR A 22 -2.92 -11.13 -12.84
N LEU A 23 -3.81 -11.42 -11.89
CA LEU A 23 -3.45 -11.58 -10.48
C LEU A 23 -2.42 -12.70 -10.29
N ALA A 24 -2.65 -13.87 -10.89
CA ALA A 24 -1.72 -15.00 -10.83
C ALA A 24 -0.33 -14.63 -11.39
N SER A 25 -0.29 -13.96 -12.55
CA SER A 25 0.95 -13.46 -13.13
C SER A 25 1.66 -12.43 -12.23
N ALA A 26 0.90 -11.50 -11.61
CA ALA A 26 1.44 -10.49 -10.70
C ALA A 26 2.03 -11.12 -9.42
N LEU A 27 1.39 -12.14 -8.88
CA LEU A 27 1.89 -12.91 -7.73
C LEU A 27 3.18 -13.69 -8.06
N LYS A 28 3.23 -14.33 -9.23
CA LYS A 28 4.45 -15.02 -9.70
C LYS A 28 5.63 -14.07 -9.88
N LYS A 29 5.41 -12.87 -10.42
CA LYS A 29 6.43 -11.81 -10.50
C LYS A 29 6.97 -11.37 -9.13
N ARG A 30 6.21 -11.62 -8.06
CA ARG A 30 6.60 -11.38 -6.65
C ARG A 30 7.19 -12.60 -5.97
N HIS A 31 7.46 -13.68 -6.74
CA HIS A 31 8.03 -14.95 -6.31
C HIS A 31 7.13 -15.77 -5.37
N ALA A 32 5.80 -15.57 -5.40
CA ALA A 32 4.86 -16.42 -4.67
C ALA A 32 4.75 -17.81 -5.30
N ASP A 33 4.53 -18.84 -4.47
CA ASP A 33 4.03 -20.13 -4.92
C ASP A 33 2.50 -20.06 -5.05
N VAL A 34 2.00 -20.07 -6.29
CA VAL A 34 0.59 -19.81 -6.60
C VAL A 34 -0.10 -21.10 -7.02
N HIS A 35 -1.12 -21.52 -6.27
CA HIS A 35 -1.99 -22.64 -6.61
C HIS A 35 -3.39 -22.14 -6.95
N VAL A 36 -4.02 -22.75 -7.95
CA VAL A 36 -5.34 -22.35 -8.42
C VAL A 36 -6.33 -23.50 -8.31
N LEU A 37 -7.45 -23.23 -7.66
CA LEU A 37 -8.61 -24.09 -7.57
C LEU A 37 -9.72 -23.50 -8.43
N MET A 38 -10.34 -24.28 -9.29
CA MET A 38 -11.47 -23.82 -10.10
C MET A 38 -12.72 -24.65 -9.82
N THR A 39 -13.86 -24.00 -9.77
CA THR A 39 -15.12 -24.73 -9.90
C THR A 39 -15.32 -25.20 -11.34
N ARG A 40 -16.05 -26.28 -11.53
CA ARG A 40 -16.40 -26.75 -12.88
C ARG A 40 -17.06 -25.67 -13.74
N ASN A 41 -17.88 -24.80 -13.14
CA ASN A 41 -18.48 -23.66 -13.85
C ASN A 41 -17.45 -22.60 -14.27
N ALA A 42 -16.33 -22.44 -13.56
CA ALA A 42 -15.29 -21.50 -13.93
C ALA A 42 -14.60 -21.90 -15.24
N THR A 43 -14.50 -23.19 -15.53
CA THR A 43 -13.84 -23.69 -16.77
C THR A 43 -14.58 -23.28 -18.05
N ASN A 44 -15.84 -22.85 -17.96
CA ASN A 44 -16.57 -22.28 -19.09
C ASN A 44 -16.14 -20.83 -19.44
N PHE A 45 -15.45 -20.13 -18.52
CA PHE A 45 -15.03 -18.74 -18.72
C PHE A 45 -13.52 -18.63 -19.00
N ILE A 46 -12.74 -19.53 -18.43
CA ILE A 46 -11.28 -19.57 -18.62
C ILE A 46 -10.78 -21.01 -18.50
N ASN A 47 -9.86 -21.41 -19.37
CA ASN A 47 -9.35 -22.76 -19.36
C ASN A 47 -8.29 -22.96 -18.25
N PRO A 48 -8.29 -24.09 -17.50
CA PRO A 48 -7.28 -24.43 -16.49
C PRO A 48 -5.84 -24.28 -16.99
N ILE A 49 -5.54 -24.63 -18.24
CA ILE A 49 -4.20 -24.52 -18.86
C ILE A 49 -3.65 -23.10 -18.79
N THR A 50 -4.50 -22.07 -18.77
CA THR A 50 -4.07 -20.68 -18.62
C THR A 50 -3.34 -20.48 -17.28
N PHE A 51 -3.91 -21.01 -16.21
CA PHE A 51 -3.32 -20.89 -14.87
C PHE A 51 -2.10 -21.80 -14.72
N GLU A 52 -2.13 -22.99 -15.27
CA GLU A 52 -0.99 -23.93 -15.27
C GLU A 52 0.23 -23.29 -15.95
N SER A 53 0.03 -22.68 -17.11
CA SER A 53 1.09 -22.00 -17.85
C SER A 53 1.66 -20.79 -17.10
N LEU A 54 0.83 -20.06 -16.35
CA LEU A 54 1.25 -18.88 -15.59
C LEU A 54 1.94 -19.23 -14.27
N THR A 55 1.47 -20.27 -13.58
CA THR A 55 1.93 -20.60 -12.23
C THR A 55 3.00 -21.67 -12.20
N GLY A 56 3.04 -22.54 -13.20
CA GLY A 56 3.86 -23.76 -13.21
C GLY A 56 3.29 -24.87 -12.31
N ASN A 57 2.10 -24.68 -11.74
CA ASN A 57 1.41 -25.65 -10.89
C ASN A 57 0.15 -26.16 -11.60
N LYS A 58 -0.24 -27.40 -11.32
CA LYS A 58 -1.49 -27.98 -11.81
C LYS A 58 -2.68 -27.16 -11.28
N CYS A 59 -3.63 -26.86 -12.16
CA CYS A 59 -4.89 -26.25 -11.79
C CYS A 59 -5.90 -27.32 -11.36
N LEU A 60 -6.42 -27.23 -10.13
CA LEU A 60 -7.24 -28.27 -9.55
C LEU A 60 -8.73 -27.96 -9.76
N VAL A 61 -9.43 -28.88 -10.43
CA VAL A 61 -10.85 -28.77 -10.75
C VAL A 61 -11.67 -29.89 -10.10
N ASP A 62 -11.22 -31.12 -10.26
CA ASP A 62 -11.92 -32.33 -9.80
C ASP A 62 -11.28 -32.89 -8.53
N THR A 63 -12.11 -33.22 -7.55
CA THR A 63 -11.67 -33.77 -6.26
C THR A 63 -11.10 -35.18 -6.40
N PHE A 64 -11.58 -35.94 -7.38
CA PHE A 64 -11.24 -37.35 -7.60
C PHE A 64 -10.54 -37.60 -8.95
N ASP A 65 -9.61 -36.72 -9.32
CA ASP A 65 -8.75 -36.95 -10.48
C ASP A 65 -7.84 -38.15 -10.23
N ARG A 66 -7.99 -39.21 -11.07
CA ARG A 66 -7.25 -40.48 -10.93
C ARG A 66 -5.78 -40.41 -11.36
N ASN A 67 -5.34 -39.31 -11.93
CA ASN A 67 -3.96 -39.11 -12.40
C ASN A 67 -3.07 -38.44 -11.34
N PHE A 68 -3.33 -38.64 -10.05
CA PHE A 68 -2.57 -38.01 -8.97
C PHE A 68 -1.65 -38.97 -8.22
N GLN A 69 -0.62 -38.41 -7.60
CA GLN A 69 0.24 -39.12 -6.65
C GLN A 69 -0.50 -39.28 -5.31
N PHE A 70 -0.18 -40.35 -4.57
CA PHE A 70 -0.84 -40.83 -3.34
C PHE A 70 -0.92 -39.85 -2.15
N GLN A 71 -1.08 -38.57 -2.39
CA GLN A 71 -1.35 -37.54 -1.34
C GLN A 71 -2.72 -36.95 -1.58
N VAL A 72 -3.46 -36.76 -0.47
CA VAL A 72 -4.77 -36.09 -0.49
C VAL A 72 -4.53 -34.61 -0.82
N GLU A 73 -4.58 -34.27 -2.12
CA GLU A 73 -4.16 -32.96 -2.67
C GLU A 73 -4.80 -31.79 -1.94
N HIS A 74 -6.12 -31.82 -1.71
CA HIS A 74 -6.84 -30.74 -1.02
C HIS A 74 -6.34 -30.49 0.41
N VAL A 75 -5.93 -31.54 1.15
CA VAL A 75 -5.38 -31.40 2.50
C VAL A 75 -3.95 -30.86 2.45
N SER A 76 -3.13 -31.38 1.51
CA SER A 76 -1.74 -30.95 1.34
C SER A 76 -1.64 -29.47 1.01
N ILE A 77 -2.43 -28.99 0.06
CA ILE A 77 -2.45 -27.58 -0.36
C ILE A 77 -3.04 -26.69 0.74
N ALA A 78 -4.12 -27.14 1.39
CA ALA A 78 -4.71 -26.38 2.51
C ALA A 78 -3.74 -26.13 3.66
N LYS A 79 -2.84 -27.08 3.94
CA LYS A 79 -1.79 -26.94 4.97
C LYS A 79 -0.66 -26.00 4.57
N LYS A 80 -0.36 -25.88 3.28
CA LYS A 80 0.71 -25.02 2.74
C LYS A 80 0.28 -23.57 2.58
N ALA A 81 -1.02 -23.32 2.39
CA ALA A 81 -1.53 -21.99 2.08
C ALA A 81 -1.28 -20.99 3.21
N ASP A 82 -0.59 -19.90 2.91
CA ASP A 82 -0.45 -18.73 3.79
C ASP A 82 -1.68 -17.82 3.71
N VAL A 83 -2.35 -17.80 2.56
CA VAL A 83 -3.56 -17.00 2.31
C VAL A 83 -4.42 -17.62 1.22
N VAL A 84 -5.73 -17.44 1.34
CA VAL A 84 -6.72 -17.82 0.32
C VAL A 84 -7.39 -16.56 -0.24
N MET A 85 -7.47 -16.45 -1.56
CA MET A 85 -8.25 -15.43 -2.26
C MET A 85 -9.30 -16.11 -3.15
N ILE A 86 -10.58 -15.97 -2.82
CA ILE A 86 -11.71 -16.47 -3.61
C ILE A 86 -12.19 -15.33 -4.50
N ALA A 87 -11.78 -15.35 -5.74
CA ALA A 87 -12.04 -14.30 -6.72
C ALA A 87 -12.05 -14.88 -8.16
N PRO A 88 -13.06 -14.58 -8.96
CA PRO A 88 -14.36 -14.03 -8.54
C PRO A 88 -15.14 -15.02 -7.67
N ALA A 89 -15.88 -14.51 -6.68
CA ALA A 89 -16.78 -15.33 -5.86
C ALA A 89 -18.24 -15.22 -6.33
N SER A 90 -18.78 -16.27 -6.91
CA SER A 90 -20.18 -16.34 -7.32
C SER A 90 -21.12 -16.53 -6.11
N ALA A 91 -22.37 -16.11 -6.24
CA ALA A 91 -23.39 -16.31 -5.19
C ALA A 91 -23.50 -17.78 -4.75
N ASN A 92 -23.35 -18.73 -5.68
CA ASN A 92 -23.36 -20.17 -5.39
C ASN A 92 -22.24 -20.56 -4.42
N VAL A 93 -20.99 -20.15 -4.68
CA VAL A 93 -19.86 -20.50 -3.82
C VAL A 93 -19.92 -19.76 -2.48
N ILE A 94 -20.38 -18.51 -2.48
CA ILE A 94 -20.67 -17.75 -1.24
C ILE A 94 -21.66 -18.52 -0.36
N GLY A 95 -22.78 -18.98 -0.93
CA GLY A 95 -23.77 -19.77 -0.21
C GLY A 95 -23.22 -21.09 0.31
N LYS A 96 -22.48 -21.84 -0.50
CA LYS A 96 -21.85 -23.10 -0.09
C LYS A 96 -20.91 -22.91 1.09
N LEU A 97 -19.99 -21.95 1.01
CA LEU A 97 -19.01 -21.69 2.06
C LEU A 97 -19.67 -21.18 3.36
N ALA A 98 -20.72 -20.36 3.25
CA ALA A 98 -21.47 -19.87 4.41
C ALA A 98 -22.18 -20.99 5.19
N HIS A 99 -22.59 -22.06 4.50
CA HIS A 99 -23.33 -23.18 5.09
C HIS A 99 -22.52 -24.48 5.19
N GLY A 100 -21.20 -24.42 4.96
CA GLY A 100 -20.31 -25.57 5.15
C GLY A 100 -20.48 -26.69 4.10
N ILE A 101 -20.95 -26.36 2.90
CA ILE A 101 -21.11 -27.32 1.80
C ILE A 101 -19.76 -27.46 1.07
N ALA A 102 -19.20 -28.66 1.13
CA ALA A 102 -17.89 -29.01 0.56
C ALA A 102 -18.05 -30.15 -0.47
N ASP A 103 -18.71 -29.87 -1.60
CA ASP A 103 -19.09 -30.83 -2.62
C ASP A 103 -18.24 -30.76 -3.90
N ASP A 104 -17.22 -29.89 -3.92
CA ASP A 104 -16.26 -29.75 -5.02
C ASP A 104 -14.83 -29.51 -4.47
N MET A 105 -13.82 -29.59 -5.35
CA MET A 105 -12.41 -29.42 -4.99
C MET A 105 -12.12 -28.09 -4.31
N LEU A 106 -12.74 -26.99 -4.79
CA LEU A 106 -12.52 -25.65 -4.26
C LEU A 106 -13.10 -25.54 -2.82
N THR A 107 -14.36 -25.86 -2.63
CA THR A 107 -15.03 -25.73 -1.33
C THR A 107 -14.45 -26.68 -0.29
N THR A 108 -14.09 -27.92 -0.68
CA THR A 108 -13.41 -28.89 0.19
C THR A 108 -12.05 -28.39 0.67
N THR A 109 -11.24 -27.87 -0.24
CA THR A 109 -9.90 -27.34 0.11
C THR A 109 -10.00 -26.12 1.01
N ILE A 110 -10.87 -25.15 0.67
CA ILE A 110 -11.05 -23.93 1.47
C ILE A 110 -11.54 -24.24 2.89
N MET A 111 -12.41 -25.24 3.04
CA MET A 111 -12.88 -25.71 4.35
C MET A 111 -11.73 -26.22 5.22
N ALA A 112 -10.74 -26.86 4.62
CA ALA A 112 -9.56 -27.38 5.31
C ALA A 112 -8.49 -26.32 5.63
N CYS A 113 -8.54 -25.13 4.99
CA CYS A 113 -7.57 -24.06 5.21
C CYS A 113 -7.78 -23.37 6.57
N LYS A 114 -6.66 -23.14 7.30
CA LYS A 114 -6.64 -22.38 8.55
C LYS A 114 -6.20 -20.93 8.41
N CYS A 115 -5.54 -20.60 7.29
CA CYS A 115 -5.05 -19.26 7.00
C CYS A 115 -6.17 -18.26 6.74
N LYS A 116 -5.80 -16.97 6.63
CA LYS A 116 -6.73 -15.88 6.26
C LYS A 116 -7.37 -16.14 4.92
N LYS A 117 -8.66 -15.85 4.83
CA LYS A 117 -9.47 -16.03 3.63
C LYS A 117 -10.09 -14.71 3.22
N PHE A 118 -9.82 -14.31 1.98
CA PHE A 118 -10.47 -13.19 1.31
C PHE A 118 -11.51 -13.69 0.33
N ILE A 119 -12.62 -13.00 0.23
CA ILE A 119 -13.67 -13.31 -0.72
C ILE A 119 -14.10 -12.05 -1.47
N SER A 120 -14.01 -12.09 -2.80
CA SER A 120 -14.35 -10.97 -3.69
C SER A 120 -15.59 -11.32 -4.52
N PRO A 121 -16.81 -10.88 -4.09
CA PRO A 121 -18.04 -11.13 -4.82
C PRO A 121 -18.00 -10.56 -6.24
N ALA A 122 -18.55 -11.31 -7.20
CA ALA A 122 -18.68 -10.89 -8.59
C ALA A 122 -19.95 -11.48 -9.22
N MET A 123 -20.99 -10.65 -9.35
CA MET A 123 -22.29 -11.04 -9.86
C MET A 123 -23.09 -9.81 -10.32
N ASN A 124 -24.26 -10.04 -10.95
CA ASN A 124 -25.22 -8.98 -11.25
C ASN A 124 -25.64 -8.22 -9.97
N THR A 125 -25.95 -6.93 -10.08
CA THR A 125 -26.34 -6.07 -8.96
C THR A 125 -27.50 -6.62 -8.15
N ASN A 126 -28.58 -7.07 -8.81
CA ASN A 126 -29.76 -7.62 -8.11
C ASN A 126 -29.41 -8.90 -7.32
N MET A 127 -28.48 -9.71 -7.85
CA MET A 127 -27.98 -10.88 -7.11
C MET A 127 -27.14 -10.46 -5.91
N PHE A 128 -26.28 -9.45 -6.07
CA PHE A 128 -25.45 -8.96 -4.98
C PHE A 128 -26.28 -8.33 -3.87
N GLU A 129 -27.29 -7.53 -4.22
CA GLU A 129 -28.20 -6.87 -3.27
C GLU A 129 -29.25 -7.82 -2.68
N ASN A 130 -29.38 -9.05 -3.21
CA ASN A 130 -30.32 -10.02 -2.70
C ASN A 130 -30.06 -10.30 -1.20
N PRO A 131 -31.08 -10.19 -0.33
CA PRO A 131 -30.93 -10.39 1.12
C PRO A 131 -30.24 -11.70 1.49
N VAL A 132 -30.53 -12.79 0.78
CA VAL A 132 -29.89 -14.10 1.03
C VAL A 132 -28.40 -14.04 0.79
N VAL A 133 -27.94 -13.35 -0.26
CA VAL A 133 -26.51 -13.19 -0.56
C VAL A 133 -25.84 -12.29 0.51
N GLN A 134 -26.51 -11.21 0.90
CA GLN A 134 -26.00 -10.30 1.94
C GLN A 134 -25.91 -11.01 3.30
N ASP A 135 -26.87 -11.85 3.64
CA ASP A 135 -26.81 -12.63 4.89
C ASP A 135 -25.70 -13.68 4.84
N ASN A 136 -25.51 -14.37 3.72
CA ASN A 136 -24.37 -15.29 3.53
C ASN A 136 -23.03 -14.59 3.68
N LEU A 137 -22.89 -13.37 3.16
CA LEU A 137 -21.66 -12.57 3.33
C LEU A 137 -21.44 -12.16 4.79
N LYS A 138 -22.51 -11.85 5.56
CA LYS A 138 -22.41 -11.59 7.01
C LYS A 138 -21.96 -12.84 7.76
N ILE A 139 -22.53 -14.02 7.43
CA ILE A 139 -22.12 -15.31 7.99
C ILE A 139 -20.65 -15.57 7.74
N LEU A 140 -20.17 -15.37 6.52
CA LEU A 140 -18.75 -15.55 6.19
C LEU A 140 -17.84 -14.59 6.97
N LYS A 141 -18.24 -13.32 7.13
CA LYS A 141 -17.51 -12.36 7.98
C LYS A 141 -17.44 -12.83 9.44
N HIS A 142 -18.54 -13.37 9.98
CA HIS A 142 -18.58 -13.94 11.32
C HIS A 142 -17.57 -15.10 11.48
N TYR A 143 -17.38 -15.91 10.44
CA TYR A 143 -16.39 -16.99 10.40
C TYR A 143 -14.96 -16.55 10.01
N GLY A 144 -14.67 -15.24 10.05
CA GLY A 144 -13.33 -14.70 9.85
C GLY A 144 -12.91 -14.48 8.38
N TYR A 145 -13.81 -14.67 7.42
CA TYR A 145 -13.55 -14.27 6.04
C TYR A 145 -13.57 -12.74 5.93
N GLU A 146 -12.64 -12.20 5.17
CA GLU A 146 -12.68 -10.78 4.83
C GLU A 146 -13.33 -10.60 3.45
N VAL A 147 -14.47 -9.92 3.44
CA VAL A 147 -15.21 -9.63 2.21
C VAL A 147 -14.67 -8.35 1.59
N ILE A 148 -14.08 -8.48 0.42
CA ILE A 148 -13.63 -7.34 -0.39
C ILE A 148 -14.87 -6.77 -1.09
N ALA A 149 -15.19 -5.51 -0.78
CA ALA A 149 -16.36 -4.86 -1.37
C ALA A 149 -16.24 -4.82 -2.90
N PRO A 150 -17.30 -5.20 -3.63
CA PRO A 150 -17.30 -5.05 -5.08
C PRO A 150 -17.25 -3.58 -5.47
N ALA A 151 -16.61 -3.30 -6.59
CA ALA A 151 -16.67 -1.98 -7.21
C ALA A 151 -18.04 -1.71 -7.81
N SER A 152 -18.38 -0.42 -7.91
CA SER A 152 -19.56 0.01 -8.65
C SER A 152 -19.16 0.42 -10.08
N GLY A 153 -20.03 0.21 -11.05
CA GLY A 153 -19.81 0.58 -12.42
C GLY A 153 -20.61 -0.22 -13.42
N TYR A 154 -20.26 -0.10 -14.69
CA TYR A 154 -20.90 -0.85 -15.77
C TYR A 154 -20.54 -2.34 -15.69
N LEU A 155 -21.55 -3.18 -15.68
CA LEU A 155 -21.44 -4.64 -15.61
C LEU A 155 -21.59 -5.27 -17.00
N ALA A 156 -21.07 -6.49 -17.16
CA ALA A 156 -21.14 -7.22 -18.43
C ALA A 156 -22.59 -7.53 -18.91
N CYS A 157 -23.57 -7.49 -18.01
CA CYS A 157 -24.99 -7.64 -18.34
C CYS A 157 -25.65 -6.34 -18.84
N GLY A 158 -24.93 -5.22 -18.92
CA GLY A 158 -25.47 -3.93 -19.34
C GLY A 158 -25.99 -3.05 -18.19
N ASP A 159 -26.07 -3.57 -16.98
CA ASP A 159 -26.51 -2.82 -15.80
C ASP A 159 -25.38 -1.98 -15.22
N THR A 160 -25.73 -0.94 -14.47
CA THR A 160 -24.78 -0.13 -13.68
C THR A 160 -25.12 -0.28 -12.21
N GLY A 161 -24.13 -0.66 -11.37
CA GLY A 161 -24.34 -0.83 -9.93
C GLY A 161 -23.19 -1.55 -9.26
N ALA A 162 -23.43 -1.97 -8.02
CA ALA A 162 -22.50 -2.79 -7.25
C ALA A 162 -22.49 -4.24 -7.75
N GLY A 163 -21.36 -4.93 -7.66
CA GLY A 163 -21.24 -6.34 -8.07
C GLY A 163 -20.04 -6.62 -8.98
N LYS A 164 -19.34 -5.58 -9.41
CA LYS A 164 -18.10 -5.69 -10.21
C LYS A 164 -16.93 -6.08 -9.31
N MET A 165 -16.25 -7.18 -9.65
CA MET A 165 -15.00 -7.53 -8.96
C MET A 165 -13.98 -6.39 -9.08
N PRO A 166 -13.30 -5.98 -8.00
CA PRO A 166 -12.22 -5.02 -8.05
C PRO A 166 -11.11 -5.42 -9.03
N GLU A 167 -10.26 -4.47 -9.38
CA GLU A 167 -9.14 -4.75 -10.29
C GLU A 167 -8.10 -5.65 -9.60
N PRO A 168 -7.30 -6.42 -10.37
CA PRO A 168 -6.32 -7.37 -9.85
C PRO A 168 -5.32 -6.73 -8.87
N GLU A 169 -4.97 -5.47 -9.07
CA GLU A 169 -4.07 -4.70 -8.21
C GLU A 169 -4.64 -4.50 -6.81
N THR A 170 -5.96 -4.29 -6.71
CA THR A 170 -6.65 -4.20 -5.41
C THR A 170 -6.60 -5.55 -4.69
N LEU A 171 -6.91 -6.65 -5.38
CA LEU A 171 -6.86 -8.00 -4.78
C LEU A 171 -5.44 -8.36 -4.33
N LEU A 172 -4.45 -7.98 -5.13
CA LEU A 172 -3.03 -8.14 -4.80
C LEU A 172 -2.65 -7.39 -3.52
N ALA A 173 -3.12 -6.14 -3.37
CA ALA A 173 -2.86 -5.34 -2.17
C ALA A 173 -3.42 -5.98 -0.89
N TYR A 174 -4.59 -6.65 -0.96
CA TYR A 174 -5.12 -7.43 0.17
C TYR A 174 -4.22 -8.61 0.52
N ILE A 175 -3.72 -9.34 -0.49
CA ILE A 175 -2.78 -10.46 -0.29
C ILE A 175 -1.46 -9.95 0.31
N GLU A 176 -0.86 -8.91 -0.28
CA GLU A 176 0.38 -8.31 0.23
C GLU A 176 0.22 -7.81 1.67
N ARG A 177 -0.90 -7.14 1.98
CA ARG A 177 -1.19 -6.69 3.34
C ARG A 177 -1.16 -7.84 4.34
N GLU A 178 -1.64 -9.01 3.97
CA GLU A 178 -1.70 -10.15 4.89
C GLU A 178 -0.34 -10.82 5.08
N ILE A 179 0.37 -11.15 3.98
CA ILE A 179 1.49 -12.09 4.04
C ILE A 179 2.86 -11.54 3.63
N ALA A 180 2.96 -10.29 3.10
CA ALA A 180 4.22 -9.80 2.56
C ALA A 180 5.28 -9.53 3.64
N TRP A 181 4.87 -9.17 4.84
CA TRP A 181 5.76 -8.82 5.95
C TRP A 181 5.24 -9.37 7.29
N GLU A 182 6.16 -9.60 8.22
CA GLU A 182 5.81 -9.78 9.63
C GLU A 182 5.15 -8.51 10.19
N LYS A 183 4.22 -8.66 11.13
CA LYS A 183 3.46 -7.55 11.71
C LYS A 183 4.17 -6.94 12.92
N ASP A 184 5.46 -6.70 12.79
CA ASP A 184 6.34 -6.19 13.84
C ASP A 184 6.11 -4.72 14.22
N LEU A 185 5.34 -3.99 13.41
CA LEU A 185 4.84 -2.64 13.72
C LEU A 185 3.37 -2.63 14.18
N ALA A 186 2.79 -3.81 14.47
CA ALA A 186 1.40 -3.88 14.95
C ALA A 186 1.20 -3.05 16.22
N GLY A 187 0.11 -2.27 16.26
CA GLY A 187 -0.23 -1.38 17.37
C GLY A 187 0.53 -0.06 17.40
N LYS A 188 1.46 0.19 16.45
CA LYS A 188 2.16 1.47 16.31
C LYS A 188 1.38 2.42 15.42
N LYS A 189 1.26 3.68 15.84
CA LYS A 189 0.72 4.78 15.03
C LYS A 189 1.88 5.53 14.38
N ILE A 190 1.90 5.55 13.04
CA ILE A 190 2.99 6.15 12.27
C ILE A 190 2.45 7.25 11.36
N LEU A 191 2.95 8.46 11.54
CA LEU A 191 2.68 9.57 10.63
C LEU A 191 3.82 9.71 9.63
N VAL A 192 3.47 9.74 8.35
CA VAL A 192 4.41 9.99 7.26
C VAL A 192 3.97 11.24 6.50
N THR A 193 4.89 12.16 6.22
CA THR A 193 4.62 13.26 5.28
C THR A 193 5.24 12.96 3.92
N ALA A 194 4.57 13.30 2.83
CA ALA A 194 5.04 13.04 1.47
C ALA A 194 4.66 14.14 0.48
N GLY A 195 5.31 14.12 -0.68
CA GLY A 195 5.03 15.04 -1.78
C GLY A 195 5.57 16.45 -1.53
N PRO A 196 5.45 17.34 -2.53
CA PRO A 196 5.80 18.74 -2.43
C PRO A 196 4.61 19.57 -1.96
N THR A 197 4.88 20.67 -1.27
CA THR A 197 3.89 21.75 -1.09
C THR A 197 3.92 22.68 -2.31
N GLN A 198 2.82 23.40 -2.51
CA GLN A 198 2.61 24.36 -3.59
C GLN A 198 2.20 25.69 -2.98
N GLU A 199 3.04 26.70 -3.16
CA GLU A 199 2.80 28.02 -2.61
C GLU A 199 2.32 28.95 -3.73
N ALA A 200 1.05 29.33 -3.70
CA ALA A 200 0.42 30.10 -4.77
C ALA A 200 1.04 31.48 -4.94
N ILE A 201 1.28 31.88 -6.17
CA ILE A 201 1.62 33.25 -6.59
C ILE A 201 0.32 33.97 -6.98
N ASP A 202 -0.52 33.25 -7.72
CA ASP A 202 -1.85 33.68 -8.18
C ASP A 202 -2.73 32.43 -8.42
N PRO A 203 -3.98 32.55 -8.84
CA PRO A 203 -4.86 31.38 -9.07
C PRO A 203 -4.34 30.37 -10.11
N VAL A 204 -3.30 30.71 -10.87
CA VAL A 204 -2.79 29.88 -11.99
C VAL A 204 -1.39 29.34 -11.71
N ARG A 205 -0.56 30.07 -10.97
CA ARG A 205 0.87 29.76 -10.80
C ARG A 205 1.24 29.61 -9.33
N TYR A 206 2.20 28.72 -9.07
CA TYR A 206 2.71 28.44 -7.73
C TYR A 206 4.21 28.13 -7.77
N ILE A 207 4.86 28.26 -6.62
CA ILE A 207 6.22 27.78 -6.36
C ILE A 207 6.11 26.41 -5.74
N THR A 208 6.96 25.45 -6.14
CA THR A 208 6.97 24.11 -5.61
C THR A 208 8.36 23.47 -5.72
N ASN A 209 8.54 22.34 -5.05
CA ASN A 209 9.72 21.48 -5.13
C ASN A 209 9.54 20.36 -6.17
N HIS A 210 10.64 19.83 -6.72
CA HIS A 210 10.62 18.73 -7.70
C HIS A 210 10.27 17.34 -7.11
N SER A 211 9.80 17.28 -5.87
CA SER A 211 9.49 16.00 -5.22
C SER A 211 8.33 15.29 -5.89
N SER A 212 8.50 14.00 -6.15
CA SER A 212 7.42 13.12 -6.65
C SER A 212 6.58 12.49 -5.53
N GLY A 213 7.02 12.56 -4.27
CA GLY A 213 6.37 11.90 -3.13
C GLY A 213 6.66 10.40 -2.99
N LYS A 214 7.27 9.74 -3.99
CA LYS A 214 7.47 8.28 -4.04
C LYS A 214 8.10 7.69 -2.77
N MET A 215 9.08 8.37 -2.15
CA MET A 215 9.75 7.84 -0.96
C MET A 215 8.80 7.80 0.25
N GLY A 216 8.07 8.88 0.51
CA GLY A 216 7.10 8.91 1.61
C GLY A 216 5.95 7.91 1.40
N TYR A 217 5.49 7.74 0.17
CA TYR A 217 4.49 6.72 -0.19
C TYR A 217 5.01 5.30 0.03
N ALA A 218 6.27 5.02 -0.33
CA ALA A 218 6.91 3.73 -0.08
C ALA A 218 7.01 3.44 1.43
N ILE A 219 7.40 4.44 2.24
CA ILE A 219 7.47 4.31 3.70
C ILE A 219 6.09 4.02 4.28
N ALA A 220 5.07 4.78 3.88
CA ALA A 220 3.69 4.58 4.35
C ALA A 220 3.16 3.19 3.96
N LYS A 221 3.42 2.74 2.73
CA LYS A 221 3.05 1.39 2.26
C LYS A 221 3.74 0.30 3.08
N VAL A 222 5.05 0.35 3.24
CA VAL A 222 5.80 -0.69 3.97
C VAL A 222 5.42 -0.70 5.44
N ALA A 223 5.23 0.46 6.08
CA ALA A 223 4.77 0.53 7.47
C ALA A 223 3.39 -0.12 7.65
N MET A 224 2.45 0.14 6.75
CA MET A 224 1.12 -0.48 6.73
C MET A 224 1.22 -2.00 6.50
N LEU A 225 2.06 -2.46 5.57
CA LEU A 225 2.29 -3.89 5.32
C LEU A 225 2.88 -4.60 6.57
N ARG A 226 3.65 -3.89 7.38
CA ARG A 226 4.21 -4.35 8.67
C ARG A 226 3.22 -4.20 9.85
N GLY A 227 1.99 -3.79 9.59
CA GLY A 227 0.90 -3.78 10.56
C GLY A 227 0.71 -2.49 11.34
N ALA A 228 1.41 -1.39 10.99
CA ALA A 228 1.20 -0.09 11.61
C ALA A 228 -0.15 0.54 11.22
N ASP A 229 -0.69 1.36 12.11
CA ASP A 229 -1.75 2.33 11.79
C ASP A 229 -1.10 3.59 11.22
N VAL A 230 -1.25 3.79 9.90
CA VAL A 230 -0.50 4.80 9.15
C VAL A 230 -1.38 5.96 8.74
N THR A 231 -0.96 7.17 9.09
CA THR A 231 -1.49 8.43 8.55
C THR A 231 -0.46 9.04 7.58
N LEU A 232 -0.85 9.22 6.33
CA LEU A 232 -0.06 9.86 5.28
C LEU A 232 -0.57 11.27 5.02
N VAL A 233 0.19 12.30 5.42
CA VAL A 233 -0.10 13.70 5.06
C VAL A 233 0.65 14.00 3.77
N SER A 234 -0.09 14.20 2.68
CA SER A 234 0.51 14.31 1.35
C SER A 234 0.18 15.61 0.65
N GLY A 235 1.23 16.31 0.21
CA GLY A 235 1.12 17.30 -0.86
C GLY A 235 0.66 16.68 -2.17
N ARG A 236 0.38 17.49 -3.18
CA ARG A 236 -0.11 17.01 -4.48
C ARG A 236 0.94 16.16 -5.20
N THR A 237 0.57 14.94 -5.56
CA THR A 237 1.39 14.02 -6.32
C THR A 237 0.56 13.39 -7.44
N ALA A 238 1.23 12.76 -8.42
CA ALA A 238 0.58 11.95 -9.46
C ALA A 238 0.46 10.47 -9.05
N ILE A 239 0.80 10.12 -7.80
CA ILE A 239 0.78 8.75 -7.31
C ILE A 239 -0.51 8.53 -6.53
N GLU A 240 -1.20 7.42 -6.79
CA GLU A 240 -2.35 7.00 -6.00
C GLU A 240 -1.92 6.62 -4.58
N PRO A 241 -2.66 7.05 -3.55
CA PRO A 241 -2.38 6.66 -2.18
C PRO A 241 -2.41 5.15 -1.98
N PRO A 242 -1.52 4.58 -1.14
CA PRO A 242 -1.56 3.16 -0.82
C PRO A 242 -2.90 2.80 -0.18
N LEU A 243 -3.49 1.67 -0.61
CA LEU A 243 -4.67 1.13 0.05
C LEU A 243 -4.38 0.86 1.55
N PHE A 244 -5.39 1.00 2.39
CA PHE A 244 -5.34 0.80 3.85
C PHE A 244 -4.52 1.85 4.63
N VAL A 245 -4.09 2.93 3.99
CA VAL A 245 -3.43 4.06 4.62
C VAL A 245 -4.41 5.23 4.69
N LYS A 246 -4.56 5.81 5.88
CA LYS A 246 -5.34 7.05 6.06
C LYS A 246 -4.58 8.20 5.41
N THR A 247 -5.09 8.74 4.31
CA THR A 247 -4.43 9.85 3.60
C THR A 247 -5.13 11.17 3.88
N VAL A 248 -4.34 12.18 4.25
CA VAL A 248 -4.77 13.57 4.46
C VAL A 248 -4.14 14.42 3.37
N PRO A 249 -4.89 14.84 2.34
CA PRO A 249 -4.37 15.69 1.28
C PRO A 249 -4.18 17.13 1.77
N VAL A 250 -3.06 17.73 1.39
CA VAL A 250 -2.71 19.12 1.67
C VAL A 250 -2.17 19.82 0.42
N VAL A 251 -2.15 21.13 0.40
CA VAL A 251 -1.63 21.91 -0.73
C VAL A 251 -0.42 22.73 -0.31
N THR A 252 -0.55 23.55 0.72
CA THR A 252 0.46 24.51 1.16
C THR A 252 1.31 23.98 2.32
N ALA A 253 2.43 24.64 2.59
CA ALA A 253 3.23 24.39 3.79
C ALA A 253 2.41 24.62 5.07
N ARG A 254 1.49 25.59 5.05
CA ARG A 254 0.58 25.88 6.14
C ARG A 254 -0.40 24.74 6.40
N ASP A 255 -1.05 24.24 5.35
CA ASP A 255 -1.97 23.10 5.48
C ASP A 255 -1.23 21.87 6.05
N MET A 256 0.00 21.62 5.58
CA MET A 256 0.81 20.49 6.07
C MET A 256 1.21 20.70 7.54
N TYR A 257 1.56 21.92 7.94
CA TYR A 257 1.86 22.24 9.33
C TYR A 257 0.64 21.94 10.22
N GLU A 258 -0.53 22.45 9.88
CA GLU A 258 -1.77 22.26 10.64
C GLU A 258 -2.19 20.78 10.70
N ALA A 259 -2.14 20.08 9.57
CA ALA A 259 -2.48 18.65 9.50
C ALA A 259 -1.53 17.78 10.35
N VAL A 260 -0.22 18.06 10.35
CA VAL A 260 0.76 17.31 11.13
C VAL A 260 0.64 17.61 12.61
N THR A 261 0.60 18.88 13.00
CA THR A 261 0.59 19.29 14.41
C THR A 261 -0.70 18.90 15.14
N SER A 262 -1.83 18.85 14.42
CA SER A 262 -3.13 18.47 15.01
C SER A 262 -3.19 17.01 15.48
N VAL A 263 -2.30 16.12 14.98
CA VAL A 263 -2.31 14.69 15.32
C VAL A 263 -0.97 14.18 15.84
N SER A 264 0.05 15.04 15.90
CA SER A 264 1.42 14.66 16.29
C SER A 264 1.51 13.98 17.65
N ASP A 265 0.72 14.44 18.61
CA ASP A 265 0.71 13.91 19.98
C ASP A 265 0.21 12.47 20.09
N GLU A 266 -0.53 12.01 19.10
CA GLU A 266 -1.05 10.64 19.08
C GLU A 266 -0.10 9.64 18.40
N GLN A 267 0.96 10.12 17.74
CA GLN A 267 1.83 9.27 16.93
C GLN A 267 2.99 8.70 17.75
N ASP A 268 3.30 7.44 17.53
CA ASP A 268 4.49 6.79 18.08
C ASP A 268 5.74 7.16 17.28
N VAL A 269 5.60 7.21 15.97
CA VAL A 269 6.68 7.53 15.02
C VAL A 269 6.22 8.59 14.04
N ILE A 270 7.05 9.61 13.81
CA ILE A 270 6.80 10.63 12.80
C ILE A 270 7.97 10.63 11.80
N ILE A 271 7.67 10.43 10.52
CA ILE A 271 8.66 10.40 9.44
C ILE A 271 8.37 11.54 8.46
N LYS A 272 9.21 12.57 8.50
CA LYS A 272 9.02 13.77 7.70
C LYS A 272 9.78 13.67 6.36
N ALA A 273 9.14 13.08 5.35
CA ALA A 273 9.73 12.86 4.02
C ALA A 273 9.20 13.84 2.93
N ALA A 274 8.24 14.72 3.27
CA ALA A 274 7.73 15.73 2.36
C ALA A 274 8.78 16.81 2.03
N ALA A 275 8.74 17.34 0.83
CA ALA A 275 9.49 18.50 0.39
C ALA A 275 8.65 19.78 0.60
N VAL A 276 8.67 20.28 1.81
CA VAL A 276 7.95 21.50 2.20
C VAL A 276 8.74 22.72 1.74
N ALA A 277 8.06 23.73 1.20
CA ALA A 277 8.69 24.98 0.83
C ALA A 277 9.09 25.76 2.09
N ASP A 278 10.34 26.23 2.15
CA ASP A 278 10.84 27.08 3.24
C ASP A 278 10.38 28.54 3.12
N TYR A 279 9.92 28.92 1.94
CA TYR A 279 9.44 30.26 1.60
C TYR A 279 8.14 30.17 0.79
N ARG A 280 7.27 31.17 0.99
CA ARG A 280 6.05 31.39 0.23
C ARG A 280 5.95 32.85 -0.22
N PRO A 281 5.18 33.18 -1.27
CA PRO A 281 4.87 34.56 -1.59
C PRO A 281 4.25 35.31 -0.42
N ALA A 282 4.80 36.47 -0.05
CA ALA A 282 4.28 37.33 1.04
C ALA A 282 2.87 37.84 0.72
N CYS A 283 2.56 38.01 -0.57
CA CYS A 283 1.25 38.41 -1.06
C CYS A 283 0.83 37.54 -2.23
N VAL A 284 -0.35 36.94 -2.15
CA VAL A 284 -0.95 36.13 -3.22
C VAL A 284 -1.95 36.99 -3.98
N SER A 285 -1.77 37.13 -5.28
CA SER A 285 -2.71 37.87 -6.11
C SER A 285 -4.03 37.11 -6.26
N SER A 286 -5.17 37.80 -6.10
CA SER A 286 -6.50 37.25 -6.32
C SER A 286 -6.80 37.03 -7.82
N GLU A 287 -6.08 37.73 -8.71
CA GLU A 287 -6.22 37.63 -10.15
C GLU A 287 -4.91 37.17 -10.78
N LYS A 288 -5.02 36.53 -11.96
CA LYS A 288 -3.84 36.14 -12.73
C LYS A 288 -2.97 37.36 -13.05
N VAL A 289 -1.76 37.39 -12.53
CA VAL A 289 -0.80 38.46 -12.81
C VAL A 289 -0.51 38.51 -14.30
N LYS A 290 -0.88 39.61 -14.95
CA LYS A 290 -0.66 39.80 -16.39
C LYS A 290 0.81 40.11 -16.66
N LYS A 291 1.26 39.76 -17.88
CA LYS A 291 2.59 40.10 -18.38
C LYS A 291 2.69 41.63 -18.51
N SER A 292 3.68 42.22 -17.88
CA SER A 292 4.02 43.66 -18.01
C SER A 292 5.38 43.80 -18.69
N GLU A 293 5.66 45.00 -19.22
CA GLU A 293 7.01 45.35 -19.68
C GLU A 293 7.92 45.51 -18.46
N GLY A 294 9.03 44.75 -18.43
CA GLY A 294 10.03 44.82 -17.36
C GLY A 294 10.19 43.53 -16.56
N GLN A 295 10.99 43.61 -15.48
CA GLN A 295 11.26 42.50 -14.57
C GLN A 295 10.12 42.35 -13.57
N MET A 296 9.77 41.10 -13.27
CA MET A 296 8.83 40.76 -12.20
C MET A 296 9.63 40.24 -10.99
N SER A 297 9.39 40.81 -9.82
CA SER A 297 9.90 40.31 -8.53
C SER A 297 8.74 39.79 -7.68
N ILE A 298 9.00 38.72 -6.94
CA ILE A 298 8.06 38.16 -5.97
C ILE A 298 8.74 38.25 -4.61
N GLU A 299 8.13 38.99 -3.69
CA GLU A 299 8.59 39.04 -2.30
C GLU A 299 8.22 37.73 -1.61
N LEU A 300 9.19 37.12 -0.90
CA LEU A 300 8.99 35.85 -0.24
C LEU A 300 9.13 36.01 1.28
N GLU A 301 8.26 35.35 2.02
CA GLU A 301 8.33 35.22 3.48
C GLU A 301 8.58 33.77 3.89
N ARG A 302 9.10 33.54 5.10
CA ARG A 302 9.37 32.20 5.61
C ARG A 302 8.08 31.49 5.99
N THR A 303 8.04 30.19 5.72
CA THR A 303 7.00 29.28 6.21
C THR A 303 7.32 28.77 7.62
N ASP A 304 6.31 28.17 8.26
CA ASP A 304 6.47 27.53 9.57
C ASP A 304 7.32 26.27 9.45
N ASP A 305 8.29 26.12 10.36
CA ASP A 305 9.19 24.97 10.39
C ASP A 305 8.57 23.80 11.17
N ILE A 306 7.87 22.93 10.45
CA ILE A 306 7.19 21.76 11.02
C ILE A 306 8.15 20.88 11.83
N LEU A 307 9.36 20.64 11.32
CA LEU A 307 10.31 19.74 11.97
C LEU A 307 10.87 20.34 13.28
N LYS A 308 11.04 21.66 13.30
CA LYS A 308 11.41 22.39 14.51
C LYS A 308 10.31 22.28 15.57
N TYR A 309 9.06 22.54 15.19
CA TYR A 309 7.92 22.40 16.07
C TYR A 309 7.83 21.00 16.69
N LEU A 310 7.91 19.97 15.86
CA LEU A 310 7.87 18.56 16.31
C LEU A 310 8.99 18.21 17.29
N GLY A 311 10.21 18.70 17.04
CA GLY A 311 11.34 18.48 17.94
C GLY A 311 11.21 19.19 19.30
N GLU A 312 10.62 20.41 19.31
CA GLU A 312 10.35 21.19 20.54
C GLU A 312 9.21 20.59 21.36
N HIS A 313 8.23 19.90 20.71
CA HIS A 313 7.05 19.32 21.35
C HIS A 313 7.09 17.79 21.42
N LYS A 314 8.24 17.19 21.17
CA LYS A 314 8.41 15.75 21.13
C LYS A 314 8.09 15.09 22.48
N ARG A 315 7.18 14.12 22.48
CA ARG A 315 6.82 13.36 23.67
C ARG A 315 7.89 12.35 24.08
N PRO A 316 8.04 12.02 25.37
CA PRO A 316 8.82 10.85 25.79
C PRO A 316 8.33 9.57 25.07
N GLY A 317 9.25 8.79 24.53
CA GLY A 317 8.93 7.57 23.79
C GLY A 317 8.49 7.78 22.32
N GLN A 318 8.36 9.01 21.85
CA GLN A 318 8.06 9.31 20.46
C GLN A 318 9.36 9.34 19.62
N PHE A 319 9.32 8.73 18.43
CA PHE A 319 10.45 8.72 17.51
C PHE A 319 10.24 9.69 16.36
N LEU A 320 11.22 10.57 16.11
CA LEU A 320 11.16 11.58 15.05
C LEU A 320 12.27 11.38 14.04
N CYS A 321 11.90 11.06 12.79
CA CYS A 321 12.80 10.90 11.65
C CYS A 321 12.61 12.04 10.65
N GLY A 322 13.69 12.76 10.32
CA GLY A 322 13.70 13.77 9.27
C GLY A 322 14.38 13.25 8.00
N PHE A 323 14.05 13.86 6.85
CA PHE A 323 14.79 13.68 5.62
C PHE A 323 15.67 14.91 5.36
N SER A 324 16.88 14.66 4.84
CA SER A 324 17.80 15.71 4.38
C SER A 324 18.19 15.40 2.95
N MET A 325 18.12 16.42 2.11
CA MET A 325 18.56 16.35 0.72
C MET A 325 19.57 17.45 0.49
N GLU A 326 20.80 17.06 0.22
CA GLU A 326 21.94 17.95 0.17
C GLU A 326 22.68 17.81 -1.15
N THR A 327 23.30 18.91 -1.57
CA THR A 327 24.17 18.94 -2.77
C THR A 327 25.66 19.00 -2.41
N GLN A 328 25.95 19.42 -1.17
CA GLN A 328 27.32 19.57 -0.62
C GLN A 328 27.29 19.33 0.90
N ASN A 329 28.36 18.83 1.46
CA ASN A 329 28.56 18.63 2.91
C ASN A 329 27.40 17.87 3.59
N MET A 330 26.86 16.83 2.90
CA MET A 330 25.66 16.12 3.29
C MET A 330 25.71 15.64 4.76
N LEU A 331 26.79 15.01 5.18
CA LEU A 331 26.90 14.45 6.54
C LEU A 331 26.90 15.54 7.61
N SER A 332 27.69 16.60 7.45
CA SER A 332 27.79 17.68 8.44
C SER A 332 26.46 18.45 8.56
N ASN A 333 25.81 18.76 7.43
CA ASN A 333 24.51 19.44 7.42
C ASN A 333 23.40 18.58 8.06
N SER A 334 23.41 17.28 7.75
CA SER A 334 22.43 16.34 8.31
C SER A 334 22.62 16.13 9.81
N ARG A 335 23.89 16.06 10.32
CA ARG A 335 24.17 16.03 11.75
C ARG A 335 23.74 17.31 12.47
N ALA A 336 24.01 18.47 11.88
CA ALA A 336 23.56 19.75 12.43
C ALA A 336 22.01 19.79 12.50
N LYS A 337 21.32 19.28 11.49
CA LYS A 337 19.86 19.17 11.46
C LYS A 337 19.33 18.23 12.54
N LEU A 338 19.96 17.06 12.73
CA LEU A 338 19.62 16.09 13.77
C LEU A 338 19.62 16.74 15.15
N THR A 339 20.71 17.40 15.51
CA THR A 339 20.85 18.06 16.82
C THR A 339 19.93 19.28 16.96
N LYS A 340 19.91 20.19 15.97
CA LYS A 340 19.14 21.44 16.01
C LYS A 340 17.65 21.21 16.08
N LYS A 341 17.14 20.12 15.52
CA LYS A 341 15.70 19.80 15.45
C LYS A 341 15.30 18.68 16.41
N ASN A 342 16.18 18.26 17.32
CA ASN A 342 15.92 17.20 18.30
C ASN A 342 15.35 15.91 17.68
N LEU A 343 16.02 15.45 16.56
CA LEU A 343 15.62 14.25 15.84
C LEU A 343 16.32 13.03 16.41
N ASP A 344 15.71 11.86 16.26
CA ASP A 344 16.35 10.56 16.58
C ASP A 344 17.13 10.02 15.39
N MET A 345 16.67 10.34 14.16
CA MET A 345 17.31 9.88 12.93
C MET A 345 17.11 10.89 11.79
N VAL A 346 18.07 10.96 10.91
CA VAL A 346 17.97 11.64 9.61
C VAL A 346 18.27 10.65 8.50
N ALA A 347 17.38 10.53 7.53
CA ALA A 347 17.64 9.84 6.27
C ALA A 347 18.16 10.87 5.25
N ALA A 348 19.47 10.83 5.00
CA ALA A 348 20.15 11.77 4.12
C ALA A 348 20.31 11.21 2.70
N ASN A 349 20.03 12.05 1.71
CA ASN A 349 20.17 11.73 0.30
C ASN A 349 21.05 12.76 -0.41
N ASN A 350 21.93 12.30 -1.29
CA ASN A 350 22.73 13.17 -2.17
C ASN A 350 22.14 13.18 -3.58
N VAL A 351 21.55 14.29 -3.99
CA VAL A 351 20.93 14.43 -5.32
C VAL A 351 21.87 14.25 -6.51
N LYS A 352 23.19 14.36 -6.30
CA LYS A 352 24.19 14.17 -7.35
C LYS A 352 24.53 12.71 -7.60
N THR A 353 24.08 11.78 -6.74
CA THR A 353 24.32 10.35 -6.91
C THR A 353 23.38 9.79 -7.95
N GLU A 354 23.91 9.11 -8.96
CA GLU A 354 23.11 8.44 -10.00
C GLU A 354 22.16 7.42 -9.35
N GLY A 355 20.88 7.43 -9.76
CA GLY A 355 19.83 6.59 -9.18
C GLY A 355 19.23 7.09 -7.87
N ALA A 356 19.70 8.19 -7.27
CA ALA A 356 19.21 8.75 -6.01
C ALA A 356 18.20 9.90 -6.16
N GLY A 357 17.61 10.06 -7.33
CA GLY A 357 16.73 11.21 -7.67
C GLY A 357 15.28 11.09 -7.16
N PHE A 358 14.56 12.23 -7.21
CA PHE A 358 13.15 12.31 -6.81
C PHE A 358 12.23 11.45 -7.66
N GLN A 359 12.48 11.36 -8.96
CA GLN A 359 11.56 10.74 -9.93
C GLN A 359 11.77 9.24 -10.11
N GLY A 360 12.99 8.72 -9.86
CA GLY A 360 13.32 7.30 -9.98
C GLY A 360 12.60 6.43 -8.95
N ASP A 361 12.62 5.12 -9.19
CA ASP A 361 12.05 4.12 -8.27
C ASP A 361 13.10 3.57 -7.29
N THR A 362 14.35 4.01 -7.43
CA THR A 362 15.49 3.68 -6.58
C THR A 362 15.93 4.85 -5.71
N ASN A 363 16.72 4.55 -4.69
CA ASN A 363 17.35 5.55 -3.84
C ASN A 363 18.68 5.06 -3.27
N VAL A 364 19.56 6.03 -2.89
CA VAL A 364 20.80 5.82 -2.12
C VAL A 364 20.69 6.70 -0.89
N LEU A 365 20.67 6.11 0.30
CA LEU A 365 20.47 6.83 1.55
C LEU A 365 21.61 6.58 2.52
N THR A 366 21.88 7.55 3.37
CA THR A 366 22.67 7.38 4.60
C THR A 366 21.76 7.66 5.78
N LEU A 367 21.58 6.67 6.66
CA LEU A 367 20.85 6.80 7.92
C LEU A 367 21.81 7.34 8.99
N ILE A 368 21.50 8.49 9.55
CA ILE A 368 22.33 9.20 10.52
C ILE A 368 21.57 9.27 11.82
N THR A 369 22.18 8.76 12.88
CA THR A 369 21.69 8.88 14.26
C THR A 369 22.72 9.66 15.09
N GLN A 370 22.49 9.81 16.38
CA GLN A 370 23.43 10.46 17.26
C GLN A 370 24.79 9.73 17.28
N ASP A 371 24.76 8.38 17.30
CA ASP A 371 25.92 7.53 17.54
C ASP A 371 26.53 6.93 16.28
N GLU A 372 25.79 6.84 15.18
CA GLU A 372 26.27 6.12 13.99
C GLU A 372 25.77 6.69 12.66
N GLU A 373 26.45 6.30 11.59
CA GLU A 373 26.11 6.56 10.19
C GLU A 373 26.08 5.23 9.44
N VAL A 374 24.96 4.91 8.80
CA VAL A 374 24.80 3.68 8.03
C VAL A 374 24.46 4.03 6.59
N SER A 375 25.40 3.80 5.68
CA SER A 375 25.19 4.00 4.24
C SER A 375 24.48 2.78 3.64
N LEU A 376 23.37 3.04 2.96
CA LEU A 376 22.62 2.04 2.22
C LEU A 376 23.03 2.08 0.74
N PRO A 377 23.24 0.92 0.08
CA PRO A 377 23.52 0.89 -1.34
C PRO A 377 22.32 1.34 -2.18
N LEU A 378 22.50 1.46 -3.49
CA LEU A 378 21.39 1.68 -4.42
C LEU A 378 20.39 0.52 -4.30
N MET A 379 19.13 0.85 -3.97
CA MET A 379 18.05 -0.12 -3.82
C MET A 379 16.71 0.49 -4.20
N SER A 380 15.67 -0.32 -4.29
CA SER A 380 14.31 0.20 -4.51
C SER A 380 13.86 1.09 -3.34
N LYS A 381 12.93 2.02 -3.60
CA LYS A 381 12.37 2.86 -2.53
C LYS A 381 11.61 2.05 -1.49
N GLU A 382 11.02 0.91 -1.86
CA GLU A 382 10.37 -0.01 -0.90
C GLU A 382 11.42 -0.70 0.00
N ASP A 383 12.55 -1.16 -0.55
CA ASP A 383 13.62 -1.73 0.25
C ASP A 383 14.27 -0.68 1.16
N ALA A 384 14.47 0.53 0.65
CA ALA A 384 14.97 1.65 1.45
C ALA A 384 14.00 2.01 2.59
N ALA A 385 12.70 2.00 2.34
CA ALA A 385 11.67 2.19 3.35
C ALA A 385 11.71 1.10 4.43
N ALA A 386 11.90 -0.17 4.03
CA ALA A 386 12.06 -1.27 4.98
C ALA A 386 13.29 -1.05 5.88
N LYS A 387 14.45 -0.66 5.31
CA LYS A 387 15.67 -0.38 6.09
C LYS A 387 15.52 0.80 7.06
N ILE A 388 14.79 1.85 6.65
CA ILE A 388 14.45 2.97 7.55
C ILE A 388 13.62 2.47 8.73
N LEU A 389 12.57 1.68 8.46
CA LEU A 389 11.68 1.15 9.50
C LEU A 389 12.40 0.13 10.40
N ASP A 390 13.30 -0.72 9.85
CA ASP A 390 14.15 -1.62 10.63
C ASP A 390 14.99 -0.82 11.63
N LYS A 391 15.62 0.26 11.16
CA LYS A 391 16.45 1.10 12.00
C LYS A 391 15.64 1.82 13.08
N ILE A 392 14.45 2.29 12.74
CA ILE A 392 13.52 2.91 13.70
C ILE A 392 13.16 1.90 14.79
N LEU A 393 12.80 0.66 14.45
CA LEU A 393 12.45 -0.37 15.43
C LEU A 393 13.63 -0.73 16.36
N MET A 394 14.86 -0.76 15.84
CA MET A 394 16.06 -1.02 16.65
C MET A 394 16.30 0.07 17.70
N LEU A 395 15.97 1.32 17.36
CA LEU A 395 16.21 2.49 18.20
C LEU A 395 14.99 2.89 19.03
N TYR A 396 13.82 2.35 18.69
CA TYR A 396 12.56 2.69 19.37
C TYR A 396 12.64 2.26 20.83
N PRO A 397 12.34 3.15 21.80
CA PRO A 397 12.34 2.80 23.21
C PRO A 397 11.37 1.65 23.50
N LYS A 398 11.86 0.62 24.17
CA LYS A 398 11.06 -0.54 24.57
C LYS A 398 10.13 -0.20 25.73
#